data_78348442a1027d1ef395e757ed9e5256
#
_entry.id   78348442a1027d1ef395e757ed9e5256
#
_cell.length_a   1.000
_cell.length_b   1.000
_cell.length_c   1.000
_cell.angle_alpha   90.00
_cell.angle_beta   90.00
_cell.angle_gamma   90.00
#
_symmetry.space_group_name_H-M   'P 1'
#
loop_
_entity.id
_entity.type
_entity.pdbx_description
1 polymer ?
#
loop_
_entity_poly.entity_id
_entity_poly.type
_entity_poly.pdbx_seq_one_letter_code
_entity_poly.pdbx_strand_id
1 'polypeptide(L)'
;MSENEHFLSENEQLATMMKKQFYIFLIFGFSISAFAQDKQLNFEKKIIEYFQKQTWGNALITRESLYLSPYKEKFNVSVSDNYIEFDTTHIVIKNPYFTDKYEEDEEEKNYVKNFPKSFSVIYENSLVSLFENGKFACFSLGNFERDKIFEEKLNTRKFKYHWIIDNQLGGLSGNSIFLWNGSKWTKFEGNFPLKNQPKLFEDNKFIVYGDCFGEWGGTVYFFEKSTSKTFFTESTCANSIIKNAKGYNVLAHLGHGGGSTEVKTISDPTKLTFVNSNEIGKTVKGEALGYTDKSNAFEKKFDFYGVQIFSSFNYQDKVLYVVHLSDLTFIAEIKHDKIEIVNPFFFNNLYTHDPITNKYGVYTLMNLDHYGSGLDREISVLIINGNKITKVDWNENHSR
;
A
#
# COMPACT_ATOMS: atom_id res chain seq x y z
N MET A 1 51.19 -13.34 -55.67
CA MET A 1 50.26 -13.64 -54.57
C MET A 1 48.95 -13.05 -55.00
N SER A 2 47.94 -13.89 -55.21
CA SER A 2 46.71 -13.47 -55.86
C SER A 2 45.72 -12.90 -54.82
N GLU A 3 44.89 -11.99 -55.23
CA GLU A 3 43.82 -11.39 -54.43
C GLU A 3 42.93 -12.44 -53.69
N ASN A 4 42.91 -13.67 -54.16
CA ASN A 4 42.17 -14.80 -53.53
C ASN A 4 42.77 -15.28 -52.21
N GLU A 5 44.07 -15.18 -52.00
CA GLU A 5 44.68 -15.62 -50.72
C GLU A 5 44.45 -14.58 -49.60
N HIS A 6 44.31 -13.32 -49.97
CA HIS A 6 43.96 -12.26 -48.99
C HIS A 6 42.50 -12.37 -48.52
N PHE A 7 41.59 -12.72 -49.42
CA PHE A 7 40.15 -12.90 -49.10
C PHE A 7 39.84 -14.13 -48.24
N LEU A 8 40.62 -15.20 -48.39
CA LEU A 8 40.53 -16.40 -47.56
C LEU A 8 41.01 -16.13 -46.14
N SER A 9 42.09 -15.35 -45.95
CA SER A 9 42.63 -14.98 -44.64
C SER A 9 41.68 -14.05 -43.85
N GLU A 10 40.98 -13.13 -44.49
CA GLU A 10 40.03 -12.26 -43.83
C GLU A 10 38.78 -13.02 -43.37
N ASN A 11 38.30 -13.96 -44.19
CA ASN A 11 37.11 -14.77 -43.80
C ASN A 11 37.42 -15.74 -42.65
N GLU A 12 38.62 -16.31 -42.55
CA GLU A 12 39.06 -17.13 -41.42
C GLU A 12 39.21 -16.31 -40.13
N GLN A 13 39.71 -15.09 -40.23
CA GLN A 13 39.80 -14.17 -39.09
C GLN A 13 38.40 -13.75 -38.62
N LEU A 14 37.48 -13.46 -39.51
CA LEU A 14 36.10 -13.13 -39.17
C LEU A 14 35.37 -14.30 -38.52
N ALA A 15 35.50 -15.49 -39.05
CA ALA A 15 34.94 -16.71 -38.49
C ALA A 15 35.47 -17.01 -37.05
N THR A 16 36.77 -16.74 -36.83
CA THR A 16 37.38 -16.92 -35.52
C THR A 16 36.94 -15.86 -34.52
N MET A 17 36.76 -14.61 -34.96
CA MET A 17 36.16 -13.56 -34.11
C MET A 17 34.71 -13.87 -33.76
N MET A 18 33.87 -14.29 -34.69
CA MET A 18 32.50 -14.68 -34.46
C MET A 18 32.40 -15.87 -33.49
N LYS A 19 33.25 -16.89 -33.64
CA LYS A 19 33.33 -18.01 -32.67
C LYS A 19 33.71 -17.52 -31.28
N LYS A 20 34.69 -16.62 -31.12
CA LYS A 20 35.05 -16.04 -29.81
C LYS A 20 33.91 -15.25 -29.18
N GLN A 21 33.22 -14.42 -29.98
CA GLN A 21 32.05 -13.66 -29.48
C GLN A 21 30.90 -14.60 -29.05
N PHE A 22 30.65 -15.67 -29.80
CA PHE A 22 29.64 -16.68 -29.47
C PHE A 22 29.98 -17.43 -28.17
N TYR A 23 31.23 -17.79 -27.94
CA TYR A 23 31.68 -18.40 -26.67
C TYR A 23 31.56 -17.43 -25.49
N ILE A 24 31.87 -16.16 -25.68
CA ILE A 24 31.70 -15.13 -24.64
C ILE A 24 30.22 -14.99 -24.30
N PHE A 25 29.33 -14.95 -25.29
CA PHE A 25 27.88 -14.91 -25.06
C PHE A 25 27.33 -16.15 -24.35
N LEU A 26 27.82 -17.34 -24.69
CA LEU A 26 27.47 -18.60 -24.01
C LEU A 26 27.93 -18.59 -22.56
N ILE A 27 29.17 -18.19 -22.28
CA ILE A 27 29.70 -18.12 -20.91
C ILE A 27 28.94 -17.09 -20.07
N PHE A 28 28.64 -15.92 -20.62
CA PHE A 28 27.81 -14.91 -19.94
C PHE A 28 26.37 -15.40 -19.72
N GLY A 29 25.76 -16.06 -20.70
CA GLY A 29 24.42 -16.64 -20.58
C GLY A 29 24.33 -17.71 -19.51
N PHE A 30 25.31 -18.60 -19.41
CA PHE A 30 25.40 -19.62 -18.36
C PHE A 30 25.65 -19.02 -16.96
N SER A 31 26.48 -17.98 -16.88
CA SER A 31 26.76 -17.31 -15.61
C SER A 31 25.52 -16.60 -15.05
N ILE A 32 24.75 -15.93 -15.90
CA ILE A 32 23.50 -15.24 -15.50
C ILE A 32 22.46 -16.25 -15.05
N SER A 33 22.30 -17.38 -15.75
CA SER A 33 21.32 -18.40 -15.37
C SER A 33 21.71 -19.13 -14.06
N ALA A 34 22.98 -19.40 -13.83
CA ALA A 34 23.47 -19.99 -12.57
C ALA A 34 23.28 -19.03 -11.40
N PHE A 35 23.54 -17.74 -11.59
CA PHE A 35 23.34 -16.72 -10.56
C PHE A 35 21.85 -16.53 -10.20
N ALA A 36 20.95 -16.58 -11.19
CA ALA A 36 19.50 -16.51 -10.98
C ALA A 36 18.99 -17.75 -10.23
N GLN A 37 19.52 -18.92 -10.56
CA GLN A 37 19.16 -20.18 -9.91
C GLN A 37 19.64 -20.25 -8.44
N ASP A 38 20.82 -19.73 -8.12
CA ASP A 38 21.34 -19.62 -6.75
C ASP A 38 20.49 -18.62 -5.91
N LYS A 39 20.10 -17.49 -6.48
CA LYS A 39 19.21 -16.52 -5.80
C LYS A 39 17.85 -17.14 -5.52
N GLN A 40 17.26 -17.86 -6.47
CA GLN A 40 15.98 -18.53 -6.32
C GLN A 40 16.03 -19.62 -5.22
N LEU A 41 17.04 -20.46 -5.21
CA LEU A 41 17.26 -21.46 -4.18
C LEU A 41 17.42 -20.84 -2.78
N ASN A 42 18.15 -19.75 -2.68
CA ASN A 42 18.34 -19.03 -1.42
C ASN A 42 17.04 -18.37 -0.94
N PHE A 43 16.22 -17.87 -1.85
CA PHE A 43 14.90 -17.33 -1.58
C PHE A 43 13.96 -18.41 -1.03
N GLU A 44 13.82 -19.55 -1.74
CA GLU A 44 12.99 -20.66 -1.29
C GLU A 44 13.40 -21.14 0.10
N LYS A 45 14.70 -21.32 0.33
CA LYS A 45 15.24 -21.75 1.61
C LYS A 45 14.87 -20.79 2.74
N LYS A 46 15.02 -19.48 2.52
CA LYS A 46 14.65 -18.46 3.51
C LYS A 46 13.16 -18.49 3.84
N ILE A 47 12.30 -18.59 2.83
CA ILE A 47 10.85 -18.70 3.04
C ILE A 47 10.51 -19.95 3.84
N ILE A 48 11.07 -21.10 3.47
CA ILE A 48 10.86 -22.37 4.18
C ILE A 48 11.35 -22.26 5.63
N GLU A 49 12.54 -21.71 5.87
CA GLU A 49 13.09 -21.50 7.22
C GLU A 49 12.20 -20.57 8.06
N TYR A 50 11.65 -19.51 7.46
CA TYR A 50 10.73 -18.61 8.15
C TYR A 50 9.46 -19.32 8.60
N PHE A 51 8.81 -20.05 7.71
CA PHE A 51 7.59 -20.77 8.03
C PHE A 51 7.81 -21.98 8.96
N GLN A 52 8.97 -22.67 8.89
CA GLN A 52 9.31 -23.76 9.79
C GLN A 52 9.52 -23.32 11.25
N LYS A 53 9.89 -22.06 11.47
CA LYS A 53 10.05 -21.49 12.82
C LYS A 53 8.72 -21.18 13.49
N GLN A 54 7.63 -21.16 12.74
CA GLN A 54 6.31 -20.87 13.30
C GLN A 54 5.71 -22.10 13.94
N THR A 55 5.30 -21.97 15.19
CA THR A 55 4.80 -23.06 16.05
C THR A 55 3.38 -23.52 15.73
N TRP A 56 2.79 -23.07 14.66
CA TRP A 56 1.44 -23.45 14.24
C TRP A 56 1.46 -24.78 13.50
N GLY A 57 1.47 -25.85 14.31
CA GLY A 57 1.26 -27.21 13.85
C GLY A 57 2.40 -27.79 13.01
N ASN A 58 2.51 -29.10 13.03
CA ASN A 58 3.46 -29.89 12.24
C ASN A 58 3.16 -29.89 10.73
N ALA A 59 2.81 -28.75 10.14
CA ALA A 59 2.59 -28.65 8.71
C ALA A 59 3.94 -28.73 8.00
N LEU A 60 4.16 -29.80 7.27
CA LEU A 60 5.26 -29.91 6.31
C LEU A 60 5.05 -28.83 5.25
N ILE A 61 5.89 -27.81 5.31
CA ILE A 61 5.96 -26.78 4.28
C ILE A 61 6.73 -27.36 3.12
N THR A 62 6.02 -27.76 2.09
CA THR A 62 6.61 -28.15 0.82
C THR A 62 6.61 -26.98 -0.14
N ARG A 63 7.44 -27.05 -1.19
CA ARG A 63 7.43 -26.08 -2.30
C ARG A 63 6.04 -25.88 -2.91
N GLU A 64 5.18 -26.88 -2.82
CA GLU A 64 3.92 -26.97 -3.53
C GLU A 64 2.71 -26.40 -2.78
N SER A 65 2.72 -26.45 -1.46
CA SER A 65 1.61 -25.87 -0.67
C SER A 65 1.98 -25.64 0.78
N LEU A 66 1.72 -24.44 1.26
CA LEU A 66 1.79 -24.06 2.65
C LEU A 66 0.36 -24.11 3.22
N TYR A 67 -0.01 -25.16 3.94
CA TYR A 67 -1.27 -25.19 4.67
C TYR A 67 -1.07 -24.44 5.99
N LEU A 68 -1.58 -23.22 6.04
CA LEU A 68 -1.36 -22.33 7.18
C LEU A 68 -2.60 -22.06 8.02
N SER A 69 -3.75 -22.63 7.66
CA SER A 69 -4.98 -22.41 8.41
C SER A 69 -5.41 -23.66 9.19
N PRO A 70 -5.68 -23.54 10.51
CA PRO A 70 -6.41 -24.56 11.26
C PRO A 70 -7.88 -24.62 10.85
N TYR A 71 -8.38 -23.62 10.16
CA TYR A 71 -9.71 -23.53 9.56
C TYR A 71 -9.60 -24.06 8.14
N LYS A 72 -10.39 -24.99 7.74
CA LYS A 72 -10.42 -25.65 6.39
C LYS A 72 -10.68 -24.66 5.25
N GLU A 73 -9.82 -23.67 5.08
CA GLU A 73 -10.06 -22.55 4.20
C GLU A 73 -9.48 -22.73 2.80
N LYS A 74 -10.11 -22.08 1.86
CA LYS A 74 -10.03 -22.31 0.43
C LYS A 74 -8.88 -21.61 -0.27
N PHE A 75 -7.74 -21.37 0.39
CA PHE A 75 -6.59 -20.76 -0.26
C PHE A 75 -5.31 -21.56 -0.03
N ASN A 76 -4.43 -21.51 -1.02
CA ASN A 76 -3.11 -22.15 -0.96
C ASN A 76 -2.03 -21.07 -0.99
N VAL A 77 -1.01 -21.23 -0.14
CA VAL A 77 0.19 -20.37 -0.15
C VAL A 77 1.35 -21.19 -0.68
N SER A 78 2.07 -20.65 -1.64
CA SER A 78 3.24 -21.28 -2.23
C SER A 78 4.33 -20.26 -2.53
N VAL A 79 5.55 -20.73 -2.74
CA VAL A 79 6.64 -19.87 -3.21
C VAL A 79 6.58 -19.82 -4.75
N SER A 80 6.65 -18.62 -5.31
CA SER A 80 6.67 -18.43 -6.76
C SER A 80 8.03 -18.86 -7.35
N ASP A 81 7.99 -19.44 -8.55
CA ASP A 81 9.21 -19.67 -9.34
C ASP A 81 9.84 -18.34 -9.85
N ASN A 82 9.08 -17.24 -9.79
CA ASN A 82 9.49 -15.91 -10.22
C ASN A 82 9.76 -15.00 -9.02
N TYR A 83 10.99 -15.06 -8.50
CA TYR A 83 11.43 -14.13 -7.48
C TYR A 83 11.53 -12.69 -8.02
N ILE A 84 10.99 -11.73 -7.25
CA ILE A 84 11.14 -10.31 -7.53
C ILE A 84 12.07 -9.70 -6.48
N GLU A 85 13.20 -9.18 -6.93
CA GLU A 85 14.15 -8.50 -6.04
C GLU A 85 13.73 -7.04 -5.86
N PHE A 86 13.48 -6.65 -4.60
CA PHE A 86 13.27 -5.27 -4.22
C PHE A 86 14.48 -4.73 -3.46
N ASP A 87 14.88 -3.52 -3.82
CA ASP A 87 15.84 -2.73 -3.05
C ASP A 87 15.10 -2.09 -1.87
N THR A 88 15.32 -2.63 -0.67
CA THR A 88 14.62 -2.21 0.53
C THR A 88 15.50 -1.30 1.40
N THR A 89 14.95 -0.17 1.81
CA THR A 89 15.63 0.78 2.70
C THR A 89 14.72 1.10 3.89
N HIS A 90 15.29 1.17 5.09
CA HIS A 90 14.61 1.62 6.29
C HIS A 90 15.17 2.96 6.76
N ILE A 91 14.30 3.93 6.97
CA ILE A 91 14.64 5.29 7.39
C ILE A 91 13.80 5.64 8.60
N VAL A 92 14.47 6.16 9.63
CA VAL A 92 13.80 6.73 10.79
C VAL A 92 13.93 8.25 10.71
N ILE A 93 12.80 8.96 10.70
CA ILE A 93 12.75 10.42 10.74
C ILE A 93 12.24 10.88 12.09
N LYS A 94 12.88 11.95 12.58
CA LYS A 94 12.49 12.52 13.86
C LYS A 94 11.10 13.17 13.74
N ASN A 95 10.16 12.72 14.58
CA ASN A 95 8.87 13.38 14.73
C ASN A 95 9.07 14.82 15.24
N PRO A 96 8.74 15.85 14.43
CA PRO A 96 9.07 17.25 14.78
C PRO A 96 8.17 17.82 15.88
N TYR A 97 7.10 17.14 16.22
CA TYR A 97 6.11 17.56 17.20
C TYR A 97 6.02 16.62 18.40
N PHE A 98 6.98 15.72 18.52
CA PHE A 98 7.10 14.87 19.69
C PHE A 98 7.36 15.75 20.94
N THR A 99 6.56 15.53 21.96
CA THR A 99 6.75 16.20 23.27
C THR A 99 6.86 15.14 24.35
N ASP A 100 7.94 15.20 25.13
CA ASP A 100 8.14 14.37 26.33
C ASP A 100 7.28 14.82 27.53
N LYS A 101 6.27 15.66 27.29
CA LYS A 101 5.40 16.12 28.37
C LYS A 101 4.42 15.03 28.75
N TYR A 102 4.58 14.54 29.96
CA TYR A 102 3.58 13.77 30.69
C TYR A 102 2.45 14.73 31.08
N GLU A 103 1.24 14.50 30.60
CA GLU A 103 0.07 14.97 31.30
C GLU A 103 -0.27 13.85 32.31
N GLU A 104 0.06 14.10 33.57
CA GLU A 104 -0.34 13.23 34.68
C GLU A 104 -1.84 13.45 34.93
N ASP A 105 -2.67 12.71 34.23
CA ASP A 105 -4.01 12.40 34.72
C ASP A 105 -3.89 11.17 35.65
N GLU A 106 -4.44 11.25 36.85
CA GLU A 106 -4.15 10.39 38.00
C GLU A 106 -4.52 8.90 37.80
N GLU A 107 -5.17 8.50 36.71
CA GLU A 107 -5.58 7.11 36.44
C GLU A 107 -4.96 6.45 35.21
N GLU A 108 -4.47 7.19 34.22
CA GLU A 108 -3.73 6.64 33.09
C GLU A 108 -2.58 7.58 32.71
N LYS A 109 -1.36 7.05 32.67
CA LYS A 109 -0.20 7.79 32.11
C LYS A 109 -0.37 7.92 30.60
N ASN A 110 -1.19 8.85 30.17
CA ASN A 110 -1.41 9.15 28.76
C ASN A 110 -0.22 9.94 28.22
N TYR A 111 0.67 9.25 27.52
CA TYR A 111 1.70 9.90 26.74
C TYR A 111 1.04 10.58 25.54
N VAL A 112 0.89 11.90 25.57
CA VAL A 112 0.43 12.67 24.42
C VAL A 112 1.55 12.71 23.39
N LYS A 113 1.63 11.72 22.54
CA LYS A 113 2.50 11.73 21.38
C LYS A 113 1.74 12.40 20.24
N ASN A 114 2.31 13.48 19.67
CA ASN A 114 1.78 14.06 18.45
C ASN A 114 2.14 13.17 17.25
N PHE A 115 1.29 12.21 16.94
CA PHE A 115 1.40 11.37 15.74
C PHE A 115 0.73 12.03 14.54
N PRO A 116 1.01 11.56 13.31
CA PRO A 116 0.19 11.91 12.16
C PRO A 116 -1.29 11.64 12.43
N LYS A 117 -2.11 12.66 12.20
CA LYS A 117 -3.55 12.63 12.48
C LYS A 117 -4.36 12.02 11.35
N SER A 118 -3.91 12.22 10.13
CA SER A 118 -4.50 11.69 8.91
C SER A 118 -3.42 11.03 8.06
N PHE A 119 -3.86 10.27 7.06
CA PHE A 119 -2.93 9.55 6.19
C PHE A 119 -2.02 10.51 5.45
N SER A 120 -0.70 10.28 5.53
CA SER A 120 0.29 11.06 4.80
C SER A 120 0.06 10.99 3.30
N VAL A 121 0.45 12.03 2.59
CA VAL A 121 0.34 12.12 1.12
C VAL A 121 1.68 12.50 0.51
N ILE A 122 1.85 12.26 -0.79
CA ILE A 122 2.97 12.78 -1.56
C ILE A 122 2.49 13.97 -2.37
N TYR A 123 3.12 15.13 -2.18
CA TYR A 123 2.84 16.35 -2.91
C TYR A 123 4.15 17.09 -3.22
N GLU A 124 4.33 17.53 -4.46
CA GLU A 124 5.54 18.25 -4.94
C GLU A 124 6.86 17.58 -4.51
N ASN A 125 6.97 16.25 -4.71
CA ASN A 125 8.12 15.43 -4.31
C ASN A 125 8.44 15.45 -2.80
N SER A 126 7.45 15.73 -1.97
CA SER A 126 7.55 15.71 -0.51
C SER A 126 6.53 14.75 0.10
N LEU A 127 6.95 14.04 1.13
CA LEU A 127 6.05 13.37 2.07
C LEU A 127 5.44 14.44 2.98
N VAL A 128 4.14 14.64 2.89
CA VAL A 128 3.38 15.64 3.65
C VAL A 128 2.49 14.94 4.66
N SER A 129 2.73 15.15 5.94
CA SER A 129 2.01 14.53 7.04
C SER A 129 1.39 15.57 7.95
N LEU A 130 0.12 15.39 8.29
CA LEU A 130 -0.61 16.25 9.21
C LEU A 130 -0.60 15.64 10.60
N PHE A 131 -0.16 16.40 11.60
CA PHE A 131 -0.07 15.95 12.99
C PHE A 131 -1.28 16.39 13.83
N GLU A 132 -1.44 15.79 15.01
CA GLU A 132 -2.58 16.05 15.91
C GLU A 132 -2.71 17.51 16.34
N ASN A 133 -1.60 18.25 16.42
CA ASN A 133 -1.59 19.69 16.68
C ASN A 133 -2.17 20.53 15.52
N GLY A 134 -2.57 19.90 14.43
CA GLY A 134 -3.15 20.53 13.23
C GLY A 134 -2.11 21.14 12.30
N LYS A 135 -0.83 20.81 12.45
CA LYS A 135 0.27 21.29 11.62
C LYS A 135 0.83 20.19 10.72
N PHE A 136 1.31 20.59 9.56
CA PHE A 136 2.04 19.74 8.64
C PHE A 136 3.51 19.65 9.00
N ALA A 137 4.09 18.48 8.74
CA ALA A 137 5.52 18.31 8.55
C ALA A 137 5.78 17.78 7.14
N CYS A 138 6.80 18.30 6.48
CA CYS A 138 7.13 18.00 5.10
C CYS A 138 8.57 17.47 5.01
N PHE A 139 8.76 16.37 4.28
CA PHE A 139 10.07 15.75 4.09
C PHE A 139 10.29 15.47 2.62
N SER A 140 11.44 15.90 2.10
CA SER A 140 11.84 15.64 0.71
C SER A 140 11.94 14.12 0.48
N LEU A 141 11.38 13.60 -0.62
CA LEU A 141 11.51 12.19 -0.97
C LEU A 141 12.92 11.79 -1.41
N GLY A 142 13.78 12.76 -1.76
CA GLY A 142 15.14 12.49 -2.23
C GLY A 142 16.10 12.08 -1.11
N ASN A 143 16.00 12.73 0.05
CA ASN A 143 16.93 12.55 1.17
C ASN A 143 16.23 12.46 2.55
N PHE A 144 14.92 12.58 2.58
CA PHE A 144 14.09 12.64 3.80
C PHE A 144 14.47 13.76 4.77
N GLU A 145 15.10 14.81 4.29
CA GLU A 145 15.31 16.02 5.06
C GLU A 145 14.02 16.84 5.15
N ARG A 146 13.84 17.45 6.31
CA ARG A 146 12.67 18.28 6.63
C ARG A 146 12.67 19.58 5.84
N ASP A 147 11.62 19.85 5.06
CA ASP A 147 11.41 21.12 4.35
C ASP A 147 10.61 22.12 5.20
N LYS A 148 11.33 22.84 6.07
CA LYS A 148 10.74 23.85 6.94
C LYS A 148 10.14 25.03 6.18
N ILE A 149 10.68 25.38 5.00
CA ILE A 149 10.17 26.49 4.19
C ILE A 149 8.80 26.14 3.64
N PHE A 150 8.62 24.91 3.18
CA PHE A 150 7.33 24.44 2.70
C PHE A 150 6.33 24.29 3.85
N GLU A 151 6.76 23.77 4.99
CA GLU A 151 5.93 23.70 6.19
C GLU A 151 5.40 25.07 6.65
N GLU A 152 6.23 26.10 6.68
CA GLU A 152 5.84 27.46 7.07
C GLU A 152 4.73 28.00 6.15
N LYS A 153 4.83 27.76 4.86
CA LYS A 153 3.80 28.14 3.89
C LYS A 153 2.49 27.40 4.14
N LEU A 154 2.54 26.10 4.43
CA LEU A 154 1.35 25.29 4.67
C LEU A 154 0.72 25.57 6.04
N ASN A 155 1.51 25.84 7.07
CA ASN A 155 1.08 25.97 8.47
C ASN A 155 0.49 27.34 8.82
N THR A 156 -0.10 28.06 7.85
CA THR A 156 -0.76 29.36 8.09
C THR A 156 -2.10 29.21 8.80
N ARG A 157 -2.61 27.99 8.97
CA ARG A 157 -3.80 27.62 9.72
C ARG A 157 -3.69 26.21 10.28
N LYS A 158 -4.59 25.83 11.19
CA LYS A 158 -4.69 24.47 11.72
C LYS A 158 -5.64 23.65 10.87
N PHE A 159 -5.26 22.41 10.57
CA PHE A 159 -6.07 21.46 9.82
C PHE A 159 -6.50 20.28 10.70
N LYS A 160 -7.63 19.65 10.30
CA LYS A 160 -8.17 18.44 10.92
C LYS A 160 -7.90 17.20 10.07
N TYR A 161 -7.80 17.38 8.75
CA TYR A 161 -7.59 16.32 7.78
C TYR A 161 -7.00 16.88 6.49
N HIS A 162 -6.43 16.03 5.62
CA HIS A 162 -5.87 16.45 4.33
C HIS A 162 -5.91 15.33 3.29
N TRP A 163 -5.86 15.72 2.00
CA TRP A 163 -5.89 14.84 0.83
C TRP A 163 -5.14 15.46 -0.34
N ILE A 164 -4.89 14.67 -1.38
CA ILE A 164 -4.61 15.18 -2.73
C ILE A 164 -5.86 14.95 -3.58
N ILE A 165 -6.43 16.03 -4.13
CA ILE A 165 -7.59 16.01 -5.01
C ILE A 165 -7.26 16.84 -6.25
N ASP A 166 -7.51 16.30 -7.46
CA ASP A 166 -7.15 16.94 -8.73
C ASP A 166 -5.70 17.45 -8.74
N ASN A 167 -4.77 16.63 -8.21
CA ASN A 167 -3.35 16.96 -8.01
C ASN A 167 -3.06 18.17 -7.11
N GLN A 168 -4.04 18.67 -6.37
CA GLN A 168 -3.86 19.74 -5.39
C GLN A 168 -3.91 19.20 -3.96
N LEU A 169 -3.09 19.77 -3.09
CA LEU A 169 -3.19 19.50 -1.66
C LEU A 169 -4.43 20.18 -1.10
N GLY A 170 -5.35 19.38 -0.57
CA GLY A 170 -6.57 19.85 0.10
C GLY A 170 -6.49 19.61 1.60
N GLY A 171 -7.16 20.45 2.39
CA GLY A 171 -7.22 20.27 3.83
C GLY A 171 -8.53 20.79 4.43
N LEU A 172 -9.01 20.08 5.45
CA LEU A 172 -10.16 20.45 6.27
C LEU A 172 -9.70 21.33 7.44
N SER A 173 -10.16 22.59 7.47
CA SER A 173 -9.90 23.53 8.57
C SER A 173 -11.23 24.07 9.10
N GLY A 174 -11.49 23.87 10.38
CA GLY A 174 -12.85 24.09 10.92
C GLY A 174 -13.86 23.15 10.26
N ASN A 175 -14.81 23.71 9.55
CA ASN A 175 -15.82 23.01 8.74
C ASN A 175 -15.70 23.33 7.24
N SER A 176 -14.60 23.95 6.83
CA SER A 176 -14.38 24.37 5.44
C SER A 176 -13.19 23.64 4.84
N ILE A 177 -13.30 23.32 3.57
CA ILE A 177 -12.22 22.76 2.76
C ILE A 177 -11.42 23.90 2.15
N PHE A 178 -10.12 23.73 2.14
CA PHE A 178 -9.16 24.64 1.50
C PHE A 178 -8.30 23.86 0.54
N LEU A 179 -8.00 24.43 -0.61
CA LEU A 179 -7.06 23.90 -1.60
C LEU A 179 -5.81 24.77 -1.63
N TRP A 180 -4.66 24.14 -1.69
CA TRP A 180 -3.37 24.78 -1.84
C TRP A 180 -3.09 25.08 -3.31
N ASN A 181 -2.90 26.35 -3.66
CA ASN A 181 -2.65 26.77 -5.05
C ASN A 181 -1.17 26.97 -5.40
N GLY A 182 -0.24 26.41 -4.59
CA GLY A 182 1.21 26.60 -4.71
C GLY A 182 1.76 27.78 -3.91
N SER A 183 0.92 28.72 -3.45
CA SER A 183 1.35 29.89 -2.68
C SER A 183 0.53 30.16 -1.42
N LYS A 184 -0.78 29.88 -1.46
CA LYS A 184 -1.70 30.09 -0.34
C LYS A 184 -2.86 29.11 -0.37
N TRP A 185 -3.51 28.95 0.78
CA TRP A 185 -4.76 28.21 0.91
C TRP A 185 -5.94 29.05 0.42
N THR A 186 -6.73 28.50 -0.49
CA THR A 186 -7.95 29.10 -1.02
C THR A 186 -9.14 28.27 -0.60
N LYS A 187 -10.18 28.89 -0.05
CA LYS A 187 -11.40 28.19 0.34
C LYS A 187 -12.08 27.59 -0.89
N PHE A 188 -12.44 26.32 -0.77
CA PHE A 188 -13.19 25.62 -1.81
C PHE A 188 -14.69 25.85 -1.61
N GLU A 189 -15.35 26.40 -2.62
CA GLU A 189 -16.79 26.74 -2.54
C GLU A 189 -17.68 25.69 -3.24
N GLY A 190 -17.08 24.65 -3.80
CA GLY A 190 -17.81 23.58 -4.49
C GLY A 190 -18.32 22.49 -3.55
N ASN A 191 -18.95 21.48 -4.15
CA ASN A 191 -19.38 20.28 -3.45
C ASN A 191 -18.19 19.33 -3.27
N PHE A 192 -17.70 19.17 -2.04
CA PHE A 192 -16.57 18.31 -1.71
C PHE A 192 -17.08 17.07 -1.00
N PRO A 193 -16.81 15.87 -1.53
CA PRO A 193 -17.42 14.65 -1.01
C PRO A 193 -16.82 14.19 0.32
N LEU A 194 -15.56 14.56 0.60
CA LEU A 194 -14.81 14.09 1.75
C LEU A 194 -15.01 15.00 2.97
N LYS A 195 -15.12 14.41 4.15
CA LYS A 195 -15.16 15.12 5.45
C LYS A 195 -13.91 14.76 6.26
N ASN A 196 -13.78 13.49 6.64
CA ASN A 196 -12.66 12.95 7.39
C ASN A 196 -12.35 11.51 6.96
N GLN A 197 -12.90 11.08 5.82
CA GLN A 197 -12.63 9.76 5.27
C GLN A 197 -11.31 9.77 4.49
N PRO A 198 -10.57 8.65 4.46
CA PRO A 198 -9.44 8.48 3.58
C PRO A 198 -9.90 8.45 2.12
N LYS A 199 -9.20 9.19 1.26
CA LYS A 199 -9.30 9.00 -0.18
C LYS A 199 -8.53 7.74 -0.55
N LEU A 200 -9.14 6.84 -1.31
CA LEU A 200 -8.56 5.57 -1.74
C LEU A 200 -8.08 5.63 -3.18
N PHE A 201 -8.77 6.40 -4.02
CA PHE A 201 -8.47 6.48 -5.44
C PHE A 201 -9.06 7.74 -6.06
N GLU A 202 -8.51 8.15 -7.19
CA GLU A 202 -9.06 9.23 -8.00
C GLU A 202 -8.70 9.05 -9.46
N ASP A 203 -9.66 9.31 -10.34
CA ASP A 203 -9.46 9.47 -11.77
C ASP A 203 -10.29 10.63 -12.33
N ASN A 204 -10.37 10.75 -13.66
CA ASN A 204 -11.13 11.82 -14.30
C ASN A 204 -12.64 11.74 -14.03
N LYS A 205 -13.18 10.59 -13.62
CA LYS A 205 -14.60 10.34 -13.45
C LYS A 205 -14.99 10.31 -11.98
N PHE A 206 -14.21 9.64 -11.13
CA PHE A 206 -14.58 9.40 -9.74
C PHE A 206 -13.50 9.83 -8.74
N ILE A 207 -13.96 10.30 -7.57
CA ILE A 207 -13.17 10.28 -6.32
C ILE A 207 -13.73 9.12 -5.50
N VAL A 208 -12.85 8.23 -5.02
CA VAL A 208 -13.24 7.06 -4.24
C VAL A 208 -12.68 7.17 -2.84
N TYR A 209 -13.52 6.94 -1.85
CA TYR A 209 -13.18 7.03 -0.43
C TYR A 209 -13.97 5.99 0.37
N GLY A 210 -13.64 5.78 1.64
CA GLY A 210 -14.28 4.75 2.42
C GLY A 210 -14.44 5.08 3.88
N ASP A 211 -15.37 4.36 4.53
CA ASP A 211 -15.52 4.28 5.97
C ASP A 211 -15.11 2.90 6.45
N CYS A 212 -14.57 2.83 7.65
CA CYS A 212 -14.28 1.59 8.36
C CYS A 212 -14.87 1.68 9.77
N PHE A 213 -15.72 0.73 10.13
CA PHE A 213 -16.30 0.59 11.46
C PHE A 213 -15.88 -0.73 12.10
N GLY A 214 -14.75 -1.29 11.68
CA GLY A 214 -14.23 -2.56 12.17
C GLY A 214 -15.20 -3.71 11.91
N GLU A 215 -15.55 -4.45 12.94
CA GLU A 215 -16.47 -5.60 12.87
C GLU A 215 -17.88 -5.24 12.39
N TRP A 216 -18.28 -3.98 12.53
CA TRP A 216 -19.59 -3.49 12.05
C TRP A 216 -19.57 -3.10 10.57
N GLY A 217 -18.51 -3.49 9.84
CA GLY A 217 -18.38 -3.35 8.41
C GLY A 217 -17.76 -2.04 7.97
N GLY A 218 -17.91 -1.75 6.69
CA GLY A 218 -17.44 -0.53 6.06
C GLY A 218 -18.20 -0.23 4.78
N THR A 219 -17.91 0.93 4.23
CA THR A 219 -18.55 1.40 3.00
C THR A 219 -17.52 2.02 2.09
N VAL A 220 -17.50 1.62 0.83
CA VAL A 220 -16.76 2.32 -0.23
C VAL A 220 -17.72 3.20 -1.02
N TYR A 221 -17.33 4.44 -1.23
CA TYR A 221 -18.09 5.46 -1.94
C TYR A 221 -17.39 5.87 -3.24
N PHE A 222 -18.18 6.05 -4.29
CA PHE A 222 -17.75 6.54 -5.59
C PHE A 222 -18.46 7.85 -5.88
N PHE A 223 -17.78 8.98 -5.69
CA PHE A 223 -18.29 10.30 -6.03
C PHE A 223 -18.02 10.60 -7.50
N GLU A 224 -19.08 10.72 -8.30
CA GLU A 224 -18.98 11.08 -9.72
C GLU A 224 -18.81 12.59 -9.88
N LYS A 225 -17.64 13.02 -10.39
CA LYS A 225 -17.27 14.43 -10.50
C LYS A 225 -18.22 15.25 -11.38
N SER A 226 -18.71 14.66 -12.48
CA SER A 226 -19.56 15.34 -13.46
C SER A 226 -20.96 15.61 -12.97
N THR A 227 -21.52 14.74 -12.12
CA THR A 227 -22.91 14.84 -11.65
C THR A 227 -23.02 15.20 -10.17
N SER A 228 -21.89 15.18 -9.45
CA SER A 228 -21.83 15.30 -7.98
C SER A 228 -22.69 14.24 -7.24
N LYS A 229 -22.95 13.10 -7.88
CA LYS A 229 -23.65 11.97 -7.27
C LYS A 229 -22.67 11.03 -6.59
N THR A 230 -23.08 10.45 -5.47
CA THR A 230 -22.29 9.43 -4.77
C THR A 230 -23.01 8.10 -4.82
N PHE A 231 -22.27 7.07 -5.20
CA PHE A 231 -22.72 5.67 -5.22
C PHE A 231 -21.92 4.90 -4.21
N PHE A 232 -22.47 3.84 -3.64
CA PHE A 232 -21.80 3.09 -2.59
C PHE A 232 -22.09 1.58 -2.66
N THR A 233 -21.21 0.81 -2.04
CA THR A 233 -21.43 -0.59 -1.70
C THR A 233 -20.69 -0.94 -0.40
N GLU A 234 -20.98 -2.12 0.15
CA GLU A 234 -20.27 -2.65 1.29
C GLU A 234 -18.82 -2.96 0.90
N SER A 235 -17.90 -2.57 1.79
CA SER A 235 -16.50 -2.96 1.75
C SER A 235 -15.87 -2.70 3.11
N THR A 236 -15.66 -3.76 3.88
CA THR A 236 -15.18 -3.64 5.27
C THR A 236 -13.73 -3.18 5.29
N CYS A 237 -13.52 -1.91 5.66
CA CYS A 237 -12.20 -1.28 5.73
C CYS A 237 -11.44 -1.32 4.40
N ALA A 238 -12.05 -0.77 3.33
CA ALA A 238 -11.40 -0.61 2.04
C ALA A 238 -10.07 0.16 2.18
N ASN A 239 -8.97 -0.37 1.65
CA ASN A 239 -7.62 0.16 1.88
C ASN A 239 -6.82 0.50 0.62
N SER A 240 -7.15 -0.10 -0.52
CA SER A 240 -6.52 0.23 -1.79
C SER A 240 -7.42 -0.06 -2.98
N ILE A 241 -7.22 0.68 -4.06
CA ILE A 241 -7.96 0.49 -5.29
C ILE A 241 -7.00 0.45 -6.48
N ILE A 242 -7.16 -0.58 -7.30
CA ILE A 242 -6.49 -0.68 -8.59
C ILE A 242 -7.52 -0.67 -9.70
N LYS A 243 -7.44 0.31 -10.60
CA LYS A 243 -8.26 0.36 -11.81
C LYS A 243 -7.58 -0.38 -12.95
N ASN A 244 -8.32 -1.23 -13.65
CA ASN A 244 -7.90 -1.90 -14.87
C ASN A 244 -9.03 -1.87 -15.92
N ALA A 245 -8.87 -2.59 -17.03
CA ALA A 245 -9.87 -2.64 -18.09
C ALA A 245 -11.23 -3.24 -17.67
N LYS A 246 -11.27 -4.03 -16.57
CA LYS A 246 -12.51 -4.62 -16.05
C LYS A 246 -13.23 -3.71 -15.05
N GLY A 247 -12.59 -2.65 -14.56
CA GLY A 247 -13.16 -1.73 -13.58
C GLY A 247 -12.23 -1.46 -12.40
N TYR A 248 -12.83 -1.18 -11.26
CA TYR A 248 -12.17 -0.84 -10.00
C TYR A 248 -12.10 -2.08 -9.11
N ASN A 249 -10.88 -2.55 -8.84
CA ASN A 249 -10.66 -3.62 -7.87
C ASN A 249 -10.46 -2.96 -6.50
N VAL A 250 -11.45 -3.09 -5.65
CA VAL A 250 -11.44 -2.59 -4.27
C VAL A 250 -10.94 -3.69 -3.38
N LEU A 251 -9.78 -3.47 -2.76
CA LEU A 251 -9.24 -4.33 -1.71
C LEU A 251 -9.73 -3.82 -0.35
N ALA A 252 -10.26 -4.71 0.46
CA ALA A 252 -10.66 -4.46 1.83
C ALA A 252 -9.97 -5.44 2.78
N HIS A 253 -9.67 -4.98 3.98
CA HIS A 253 -8.96 -5.75 4.99
C HIS A 253 -9.48 -5.40 6.38
N LEU A 254 -9.85 -6.40 7.14
CA LEU A 254 -10.19 -6.27 8.56
C LEU A 254 -9.07 -6.91 9.40
N GLY A 255 -8.37 -6.11 10.20
CA GLY A 255 -7.27 -6.57 11.06
C GLY A 255 -7.71 -7.17 12.40
N HIS A 256 -9.02 -7.27 12.67
CA HIS A 256 -9.53 -7.77 13.94
C HIS A 256 -9.72 -9.30 13.95
N GLY A 257 -9.49 -9.93 15.10
CA GLY A 257 -9.58 -11.39 15.26
C GLY A 257 -8.52 -12.11 14.41
N GLY A 258 -8.93 -13.12 13.64
CA GLY A 258 -8.04 -13.83 12.71
C GLY A 258 -7.69 -13.06 11.46
N GLY A 259 -8.32 -11.90 11.26
CA GLY A 259 -8.21 -11.12 10.04
C GLY A 259 -9.06 -11.66 8.89
N SER A 260 -9.45 -10.78 8.00
CA SER A 260 -10.11 -11.16 6.75
C SER A 260 -9.75 -10.18 5.63
N THR A 261 -9.83 -10.63 4.42
CA THR A 261 -9.56 -9.80 3.23
C THR A 261 -10.49 -10.19 2.10
N GLU A 262 -11.04 -9.19 1.41
CA GLU A 262 -11.80 -9.40 0.20
C GLU A 262 -11.34 -8.47 -0.93
N VAL A 263 -11.53 -8.90 -2.18
CA VAL A 263 -11.43 -8.04 -3.35
C VAL A 263 -12.72 -8.09 -4.15
N LYS A 264 -13.32 -6.93 -4.36
CA LYS A 264 -14.47 -6.71 -5.24
C LYS A 264 -14.06 -5.97 -6.50
N THR A 265 -14.53 -6.43 -7.66
CA THR A 265 -14.42 -5.71 -8.92
C THR A 265 -15.74 -5.01 -9.21
N ILE A 266 -15.69 -3.69 -9.35
CA ILE A 266 -16.83 -2.84 -9.71
C ILE A 266 -16.60 -2.31 -11.12
N SER A 267 -17.30 -2.85 -12.09
CA SER A 267 -17.11 -2.49 -13.50
C SER A 267 -17.68 -1.11 -13.84
N ASP A 268 -18.82 -0.77 -13.22
CA ASP A 268 -19.50 0.51 -13.40
C ASP A 268 -20.09 0.99 -12.07
N PRO A 269 -19.42 1.93 -11.36
CA PRO A 269 -19.91 2.45 -10.09
C PRO A 269 -21.29 3.09 -10.14
N THR A 270 -21.73 3.58 -11.29
CA THR A 270 -23.07 4.22 -11.41
C THR A 270 -24.23 3.22 -11.29
N LYS A 271 -23.94 1.93 -11.32
CA LYS A 271 -24.92 0.85 -11.10
C LYS A 271 -25.07 0.46 -9.63
N LEU A 272 -24.18 0.95 -8.76
CA LEU A 272 -24.29 0.78 -7.32
C LEU A 272 -25.45 1.61 -6.75
N THR A 273 -25.79 1.38 -5.49
CA THR A 273 -26.83 2.15 -4.82
C THR A 273 -26.41 3.62 -4.66
N PHE A 274 -27.30 4.56 -5.00
CA PHE A 274 -27.11 5.99 -4.79
C PHE A 274 -27.26 6.35 -3.31
N VAL A 275 -26.47 7.31 -2.83
CA VAL A 275 -26.56 7.84 -1.47
C VAL A 275 -26.66 9.37 -1.46
N ASN A 276 -27.46 9.91 -0.55
CA ASN A 276 -27.49 11.34 -0.29
C ASN A 276 -26.29 11.76 0.58
N SER A 277 -25.78 12.97 0.36
CA SER A 277 -24.58 13.47 1.07
C SER A 277 -24.73 13.51 2.60
N ASN A 278 -25.95 13.63 3.12
CA ASN A 278 -26.24 13.65 4.55
C ASN A 278 -26.20 12.23 5.21
N GLU A 279 -26.19 11.17 4.43
CA GLU A 279 -26.13 9.77 4.90
C GLU A 279 -24.70 9.22 4.91
N ILE A 280 -23.77 9.87 4.19
CA ILE A 280 -22.36 9.47 4.11
C ILE A 280 -21.73 9.50 5.51
N GLY A 281 -21.03 8.41 5.87
CA GLY A 281 -20.36 8.27 7.16
C GLY A 281 -21.30 7.94 8.31
N LYS A 282 -22.54 7.53 8.03
CA LYS A 282 -23.51 7.10 9.05
C LYS A 282 -23.67 5.59 9.07
N THR A 283 -24.00 5.09 10.25
CA THR A 283 -24.44 3.70 10.42
C THR A 283 -25.94 3.59 10.33
N VAL A 284 -26.41 2.42 9.90
CA VAL A 284 -27.83 2.05 9.87
C VAL A 284 -28.03 0.86 10.82
N LYS A 285 -28.81 1.05 11.89
CA LYS A 285 -29.02 0.04 12.95
C LYS A 285 -27.72 -0.47 13.59
N GLY A 286 -26.68 0.39 13.68
CA GLY A 286 -25.38 0.05 14.27
C GLY A 286 -24.37 -0.55 13.30
N GLU A 287 -24.74 -0.85 12.06
CA GLU A 287 -23.88 -1.40 11.04
C GLU A 287 -23.52 -0.37 9.97
N ALA A 288 -22.48 -0.59 9.18
CA ALA A 288 -22.08 0.28 8.09
C ALA A 288 -23.18 0.43 7.04
N LEU A 289 -23.33 1.65 6.48
CA LEU A 289 -24.29 1.93 5.42
C LEU A 289 -24.15 0.96 4.24
N GLY A 290 -22.92 0.50 3.94
CA GLY A 290 -22.60 -0.41 2.86
C GLY A 290 -23.47 -1.66 2.82
N TYR A 291 -23.86 -2.21 3.96
CA TYR A 291 -24.74 -3.38 4.04
C TYR A 291 -26.17 -3.14 3.53
N THR A 292 -26.56 -1.90 3.32
CA THR A 292 -27.87 -1.56 2.73
C THR A 292 -27.84 -1.60 1.19
N ASP A 293 -26.67 -1.73 0.56
CA ASP A 293 -26.58 -1.89 -0.90
C ASP A 293 -27.21 -3.22 -1.34
N LYS A 294 -28.13 -3.11 -2.28
CA LYS A 294 -28.82 -4.26 -2.90
C LYS A 294 -28.58 -4.33 -4.39
N SER A 295 -27.66 -3.52 -4.92
CA SER A 295 -27.42 -3.45 -6.36
C SER A 295 -26.82 -4.73 -6.91
N ASN A 296 -26.01 -5.44 -6.11
CA ASN A 296 -25.20 -6.58 -6.55
C ASN A 296 -24.34 -6.25 -7.79
N ALA A 297 -23.98 -4.96 -7.98
CA ALA A 297 -23.25 -4.48 -9.14
C ALA A 297 -21.72 -4.62 -9.00
N PHE A 298 -21.29 -5.69 -8.37
CA PHE A 298 -19.87 -6.04 -8.20
C PHE A 298 -19.67 -7.55 -8.38
N GLU A 299 -18.44 -7.93 -8.70
CA GLU A 299 -17.95 -9.30 -8.72
C GLU A 299 -16.95 -9.49 -7.57
N LYS A 300 -17.21 -10.44 -6.67
CA LYS A 300 -16.25 -10.83 -5.63
C LYS A 300 -15.18 -11.73 -6.26
N LYS A 301 -13.92 -11.31 -6.24
CA LYS A 301 -12.80 -12.09 -6.81
C LYS A 301 -12.26 -13.11 -5.84
N PHE A 302 -12.04 -12.70 -4.61
CA PHE A 302 -11.68 -13.58 -3.52
C PHE A 302 -12.12 -12.99 -2.18
N ASP A 303 -12.22 -13.88 -1.20
CA ASP A 303 -12.66 -13.59 0.16
C ASP A 303 -11.94 -14.60 1.07
N PHE A 304 -10.92 -14.12 1.80
CA PHE A 304 -10.07 -14.95 2.62
C PHE A 304 -10.28 -14.61 4.10
N TYR A 305 -10.49 -15.62 4.90
CA TYR A 305 -10.45 -15.52 6.37
C TYR A 305 -9.10 -16.05 6.87
N GLY A 306 -8.52 -15.36 7.88
CA GLY A 306 -7.21 -15.73 8.44
C GLY A 306 -6.02 -15.21 7.63
N VAL A 307 -6.26 -14.41 6.58
CA VAL A 307 -5.24 -13.72 5.80
C VAL A 307 -5.53 -12.23 5.80
N GLN A 308 -4.52 -11.43 6.05
CA GLN A 308 -4.60 -9.98 5.99
C GLN A 308 -3.83 -9.48 4.78
N ILE A 309 -4.45 -8.67 3.95
CA ILE A 309 -3.78 -8.04 2.81
C ILE A 309 -3.79 -6.54 3.03
N PHE A 310 -2.64 -6.02 3.43
CA PHE A 310 -2.50 -4.61 3.80
C PHE A 310 -2.60 -3.66 2.62
N SER A 311 -2.22 -4.13 1.43
CA SER A 311 -2.20 -3.27 0.27
C SER A 311 -2.12 -4.06 -1.03
N SER A 312 -2.47 -3.37 -2.12
CA SER A 312 -2.17 -3.79 -3.49
C SER A 312 -1.48 -2.67 -4.27
N PHE A 313 -0.55 -3.03 -5.14
CA PHE A 313 0.15 -2.07 -5.99
C PHE A 313 0.53 -2.66 -7.35
N ASN A 314 0.67 -1.78 -8.34
CA ASN A 314 1.14 -2.20 -9.66
C ASN A 314 2.67 -2.28 -9.67
N TYR A 315 3.19 -3.38 -10.18
CA TYR A 315 4.60 -3.56 -10.47
C TYR A 315 4.74 -4.14 -11.89
N GLN A 316 5.30 -3.35 -12.80
CA GLN A 316 5.30 -3.67 -14.22
C GLN A 316 3.87 -3.95 -14.73
N ASP A 317 3.60 -5.11 -15.29
CA ASP A 317 2.31 -5.58 -15.80
C ASP A 317 1.49 -6.39 -14.79
N LYS A 318 1.98 -6.53 -13.54
CA LYS A 318 1.39 -7.33 -12.48
C LYS A 318 0.78 -6.48 -11.37
N VAL A 319 -0.20 -7.06 -10.69
CA VAL A 319 -0.69 -6.58 -9.40
C VAL A 319 -0.04 -7.41 -8.31
N LEU A 320 0.69 -6.75 -7.43
CA LEU A 320 1.30 -7.36 -6.26
C LEU A 320 0.55 -6.92 -4.99
N TYR A 321 0.60 -7.78 -3.99
CA TYR A 321 -0.09 -7.61 -2.71
C TYR A 321 0.92 -7.68 -1.56
N VAL A 322 0.75 -6.83 -0.56
CA VAL A 322 1.45 -6.94 0.73
C VAL A 322 0.57 -7.79 1.63
N VAL A 323 0.99 -9.01 1.85
CA VAL A 323 0.21 -10.03 2.58
C VAL A 323 0.82 -10.24 3.95
N HIS A 324 -0.02 -10.27 4.98
CA HIS A 324 0.34 -10.64 6.33
C HIS A 324 -0.39 -11.92 6.72
N LEU A 325 0.37 -12.90 7.16
CA LEU A 325 -0.15 -14.20 7.54
C LEU A 325 0.62 -14.71 8.76
N SER A 326 -0.10 -14.97 9.85
CA SER A 326 0.51 -15.21 11.16
C SER A 326 1.43 -14.04 11.57
N ASP A 327 2.74 -14.26 11.68
CA ASP A 327 3.72 -13.23 12.07
C ASP A 327 4.58 -12.76 10.89
N LEU A 328 4.21 -13.11 9.66
CA LEU A 328 5.00 -12.83 8.47
C LEU A 328 4.29 -11.88 7.53
N THR A 329 5.03 -10.88 7.07
CA THR A 329 4.61 -10.01 5.97
C THR A 329 5.49 -10.27 4.76
N PHE A 330 4.86 -10.46 3.61
CA PHE A 330 5.55 -10.74 2.35
C PHE A 330 4.82 -10.10 1.17
N ILE A 331 5.48 -10.06 0.02
CA ILE A 331 4.87 -9.62 -1.23
C ILE A 331 4.50 -10.86 -2.05
N ALA A 332 3.29 -10.88 -2.57
CA ALA A 332 2.75 -12.01 -3.32
C ALA A 332 1.98 -11.57 -4.57
N GLU A 333 1.88 -12.47 -5.54
CA GLU A 333 0.83 -12.49 -6.55
C GLU A 333 -0.35 -13.31 -6.01
N ILE A 334 -1.59 -12.91 -6.33
CA ILE A 334 -2.79 -13.67 -5.98
C ILE A 334 -3.52 -14.04 -7.25
N LYS A 335 -3.73 -15.35 -7.44
CA LYS A 335 -4.43 -15.93 -8.59
C LYS A 335 -5.51 -16.86 -8.08
N HIS A 336 -6.77 -16.43 -8.18
CA HIS A 336 -7.93 -17.15 -7.65
C HIS A 336 -7.81 -17.39 -6.13
N ASP A 337 -7.57 -18.63 -5.72
CA ASP A 337 -7.40 -19.08 -4.34
C ASP A 337 -5.93 -19.32 -3.95
N LYS A 338 -4.99 -18.96 -4.84
CA LYS A 338 -3.55 -19.19 -4.65
C LYS A 338 -2.80 -17.89 -4.40
N ILE A 339 -2.08 -17.87 -3.29
CA ILE A 339 -1.14 -16.80 -2.90
C ILE A 339 0.27 -17.28 -3.24
N GLU A 340 0.91 -16.65 -4.23
CA GLU A 340 2.27 -16.99 -4.66
C GLU A 340 3.25 -15.94 -4.14
N ILE A 341 4.08 -16.32 -3.16
CA ILE A 341 5.08 -15.43 -2.55
C ILE A 341 6.16 -15.13 -3.59
N VAL A 342 6.34 -13.86 -3.94
CA VAL A 342 7.37 -13.38 -4.88
C VAL A 342 8.54 -12.70 -4.20
N ASN A 343 8.36 -12.23 -2.95
CA ASN A 343 9.42 -11.62 -2.13
C ASN A 343 9.09 -11.74 -0.65
N PRO A 344 10.02 -12.16 0.22
CA PRO A 344 9.79 -12.31 1.66
C PRO A 344 9.65 -10.98 2.42
N PHE A 345 9.86 -9.85 1.76
CA PHE A 345 9.71 -8.52 2.32
C PHE A 345 10.34 -8.39 3.72
N PHE A 346 11.65 -8.29 3.78
CA PHE A 346 12.47 -8.40 5.00
C PHE A 346 12.26 -7.35 6.12
N PHE A 347 11.20 -6.57 6.10
CA PHE A 347 10.82 -5.77 7.25
C PHE A 347 10.08 -6.68 8.24
N ASN A 348 10.82 -7.23 9.19
CA ASN A 348 10.26 -8.06 10.26
C ASN A 348 9.18 -7.26 11.02
N ASN A 349 8.10 -7.93 11.40
CA ASN A 349 7.02 -7.40 12.23
C ASN A 349 6.26 -6.21 11.62
N LEU A 350 6.15 -6.13 10.30
CA LEU A 350 5.26 -5.16 9.68
C LEU A 350 3.82 -5.57 9.94
N TYR A 351 3.12 -4.82 10.75
CA TYR A 351 1.71 -5.01 11.07
C TYR A 351 0.97 -3.67 11.01
N THR A 352 -0.30 -3.70 10.63
CA THR A 352 -1.14 -2.50 10.57
C THR A 352 -2.62 -2.88 10.71
N HIS A 353 -3.42 -2.02 11.33
CA HIS A 353 -4.86 -2.20 11.46
C HIS A 353 -5.63 -1.58 10.30
N ASP A 354 -5.30 -0.33 9.96
CA ASP A 354 -6.04 0.47 9.00
C ASP A 354 -5.08 1.01 7.91
N PRO A 355 -4.49 0.13 7.09
CA PRO A 355 -3.60 0.58 6.04
C PRO A 355 -4.38 1.35 4.96
N ILE A 356 -3.80 2.41 4.42
CA ILE A 356 -4.35 3.13 3.27
C ILE A 356 -3.27 3.32 2.22
N THR A 357 -3.58 2.91 1.00
CA THR A 357 -2.66 3.01 -0.13
C THR A 357 -3.18 3.96 -1.19
N ASN A 358 -2.31 4.85 -1.64
CA ASN A 358 -2.57 5.76 -2.74
C ASN A 358 -1.40 5.80 -3.73
N LYS A 359 -1.72 6.07 -5.00
CA LYS A 359 -0.72 6.28 -6.05
C LYS A 359 -0.55 7.78 -6.32
N TYR A 360 0.70 8.24 -6.36
CA TYR A 360 1.11 9.62 -6.64
C TYR A 360 2.16 9.61 -7.74
N GLY A 361 1.73 9.75 -8.99
CA GLY A 361 2.63 9.65 -10.15
C GLY A 361 3.32 8.28 -10.20
N VAL A 362 4.65 8.25 -10.04
CA VAL A 362 5.47 7.03 -10.02
C VAL A 362 5.52 6.35 -8.65
N TYR A 363 5.09 7.03 -7.61
CA TYR A 363 5.13 6.53 -6.24
C TYR A 363 3.82 5.85 -5.84
N THR A 364 3.91 4.72 -5.15
CA THR A 364 2.82 4.17 -4.33
C THR A 364 3.17 4.39 -2.87
N LEU A 365 2.28 5.04 -2.14
CA LEU A 365 2.42 5.31 -0.70
C LEU A 365 1.40 4.46 0.05
N MET A 366 1.90 3.61 0.94
CA MET A 366 1.10 2.86 1.90
C MET A 366 1.29 3.50 3.27
N ASN A 367 0.23 4.02 3.84
CA ASN A 367 0.19 4.45 5.23
C ASN A 367 -0.15 3.25 6.10
N LEU A 368 0.64 3.03 7.12
CA LEU A 368 0.51 1.94 8.07
C LEU A 368 0.21 2.52 9.44
N ASP A 369 -0.91 2.15 10.03
CA ASP A 369 -1.29 2.56 11.37
C ASP A 369 -1.47 1.32 12.25
N HIS A 370 -0.58 1.15 13.21
CA HIS A 370 -0.67 0.07 14.18
C HIS A 370 -1.29 0.61 15.49
N TYR A 371 -2.43 0.08 15.85
CA TYR A 371 -3.07 0.34 17.12
C TYR A 371 -2.49 -0.57 18.20
N GLY A 372 -1.47 -0.08 18.89
CA GLY A 372 -1.06 -0.66 20.16
C GLY A 372 -1.71 0.07 21.34
N SER A 373 -1.84 -0.55 22.49
CA SER A 373 -2.23 0.12 23.73
C SER A 373 -1.09 1.03 24.20
N GLY A 374 -1.35 2.31 24.38
CA GLY A 374 -0.41 3.26 24.98
C GLY A 374 0.79 3.62 24.11
N LEU A 375 2.00 3.26 24.57
CA LEU A 375 3.27 3.63 23.93
C LEU A 375 3.58 2.89 22.64
N ASP A 376 2.85 1.83 22.33
CA ASP A 376 3.17 0.88 21.26
C ASP A 376 2.55 1.25 19.89
N ARG A 377 1.92 2.43 19.77
CA ARG A 377 1.43 2.90 18.48
C ARG A 377 2.57 3.20 17.55
N GLU A 378 2.73 2.39 16.52
CA GLU A 378 3.67 2.63 15.43
C GLU A 378 2.92 3.22 14.24
N ILE A 379 3.41 4.34 13.72
CA ILE A 379 2.94 4.91 12.47
C ILE A 379 4.12 4.94 11.53
N SER A 380 3.99 4.24 10.43
CA SER A 380 4.99 4.21 9.38
C SER A 380 4.36 4.33 8.01
N VAL A 381 5.18 4.57 7.03
CA VAL A 381 4.77 4.55 5.64
C VAL A 381 5.73 3.69 4.82
N LEU A 382 5.19 3.00 3.82
CA LEU A 382 5.98 2.38 2.77
C LEU A 382 5.84 3.19 1.49
N ILE A 383 6.98 3.57 0.91
CA ILE A 383 7.05 4.28 -0.35
C ILE A 383 7.66 3.34 -1.39
N ILE A 384 6.87 3.00 -2.41
CA ILE A 384 7.29 2.13 -3.51
C ILE A 384 7.50 2.97 -4.76
N ASN A 385 8.69 2.84 -5.37
CA ASN A 385 9.03 3.44 -6.65
C ASN A 385 9.80 2.41 -7.50
N GLY A 386 9.12 1.80 -8.47
CA GLY A 386 9.67 0.69 -9.24
C GLY A 386 10.05 -0.48 -8.34
N ASN A 387 11.31 -0.89 -8.36
CA ASN A 387 11.85 -1.96 -7.50
C ASN A 387 12.36 -1.48 -6.13
N LYS A 388 12.28 -0.18 -5.84
CA LYS A 388 12.71 0.38 -4.56
C LYS A 388 11.53 0.48 -3.59
N ILE A 389 11.71 -0.07 -2.37
CA ILE A 389 10.77 0.06 -1.26
C ILE A 389 11.47 0.74 -0.10
N THR A 390 10.95 1.88 0.34
CA THR A 390 11.45 2.59 1.51
C THR A 390 10.42 2.55 2.62
N LYS A 391 10.76 1.95 3.76
CA LYS A 391 10.01 2.09 5.01
C LYS A 391 10.47 3.33 5.73
N VAL A 392 9.54 4.18 6.13
CA VAL A 392 9.82 5.40 6.90
C VAL A 392 9.05 5.33 8.20
N ASP A 393 9.78 5.34 9.32
CA ASP A 393 9.23 5.35 10.67
C ASP A 393 9.38 6.74 11.29
N TRP A 394 8.35 7.14 12.08
CA TRP A 394 8.31 8.41 12.78
C TRP A 394 8.89 8.35 14.18
N ASN A 395 9.20 7.19 14.69
CA ASN A 395 9.62 6.99 16.06
C ASN A 395 11.01 6.37 16.08
N GLU A 396 11.91 6.97 16.83
CA GLU A 396 13.13 6.32 17.26
C GLU A 396 12.75 5.21 18.25
N ASN A 397 13.05 3.97 17.86
CA ASN A 397 13.04 2.80 18.72
C ASN A 397 11.71 2.34 19.32
N HIS A 398 11.01 1.52 18.60
CA HIS A 398 10.40 0.35 19.19
C HIS A 398 10.91 -0.90 18.45
N SER A 399 12.24 -1.11 18.43
CA SER A 399 12.82 -2.42 18.20
C SER A 399 12.54 -3.25 19.46
N ARG A 400 11.52 -4.07 19.42
CA ARG A 400 11.41 -5.26 20.26
C ARG A 400 11.93 -6.47 19.55
#